data_66d6286574d20ade0896594ea7ae274d
#
_entry.id   66d6286574d20ade0896594ea7ae274d
#
_cell.length_a   1.000
_cell.length_b   1.000
_cell.length_c   1.000
_cell.angle_alpha   90.00
_cell.angle_beta   90.00
_cell.angle_gamma   90.00
#
_symmetry.space_group_name_H-M   'P 1'
#
loop_
_entity.id
_entity.type
_entity.pdbx_description
1 polymer ?
#
loop_
_entity_poly.entity_id
_entity_poly.type
_entity_poly.pdbx_seq_one_letter_code
_entity_poly.pdbx_strand_id
1 'polypeptide(L)'
;TAPESLELELLKRDQSQIAMEIVARVNKKWHIASDIVYREASNLIEKTSLTARYNDRNKRLLNFTYRYTRRAARQYDGQLVEQSISQSNISAFLPISDDFNLVGRWNHDFTNDRELEVFAGFEYNNCCWRASLVAFRSLRRDDQLLFPEKELNARNGFAFKIEFKGLGGNGGRVDTMLNNGIFGYEHNDNF
;
A
#
# COMPACT_ATOMS: atom_id res chain seq x y z
N THR A 1 -17.96 27.77 -28.25
CA THR A 1 -16.50 27.95 -28.30
C THR A 1 -15.94 27.39 -27.00
N ALA A 2 -15.51 26.13 -27.03
CA ALA A 2 -14.70 25.58 -25.95
C ALA A 2 -13.45 26.47 -25.84
N PRO A 3 -13.06 26.87 -24.66
CA PRO A 3 -11.94 27.76 -24.49
C PRO A 3 -10.68 27.09 -25.03
N GLU A 4 -9.94 27.76 -25.87
CA GLU A 4 -8.61 27.38 -26.40
C GLU A 4 -7.65 26.86 -25.33
N SER A 5 -7.88 27.25 -24.10
CA SER A 5 -7.16 26.78 -22.92
C SER A 5 -7.33 25.29 -22.68
N LEU A 6 -8.47 24.68 -22.95
CA LEU A 6 -8.73 23.25 -22.69
C LEU A 6 -8.06 22.37 -23.76
N GLU A 7 -8.06 22.78 -25.02
CA GLU A 7 -7.31 22.10 -26.10
C GLU A 7 -5.80 22.20 -25.87
N LEU A 8 -5.31 23.35 -25.41
CA LEU A 8 -3.89 23.52 -25.08
C LEU A 8 -3.46 22.66 -23.88
N GLU A 9 -4.35 22.49 -22.90
CA GLU A 9 -4.10 21.59 -21.74
C GLU A 9 -4.15 20.12 -22.14
N LEU A 10 -5.03 19.74 -23.05
CA LEU A 10 -5.10 18.37 -23.58
C LEU A 10 -3.86 18.04 -24.43
N LEU A 11 -3.40 19.00 -25.26
CA LEU A 11 -2.17 18.85 -26.04
C LEU A 11 -0.91 18.81 -25.16
N LYS A 12 -0.89 19.53 -24.04
CA LYS A 12 0.19 19.42 -23.03
C LYS A 12 0.20 18.07 -22.31
N ARG A 13 -0.90 17.33 -22.34
CA ARG A 13 -1.00 15.99 -21.73
C ARG A 13 -0.23 14.92 -22.51
N ASP A 14 -0.01 15.12 -23.80
CA ASP A 14 0.69 14.19 -24.71
C ASP A 14 2.22 14.39 -24.74
N GLN A 15 2.75 15.31 -23.94
CA GLN A 15 4.19 15.57 -23.93
C GLN A 15 4.92 14.54 -23.05
N SER A 16 6.13 14.20 -23.50
CA SER A 16 6.97 13.14 -22.94
C SER A 16 7.17 13.26 -21.42
N GLN A 17 6.95 12.17 -20.74
CA GLN A 17 7.29 11.99 -19.32
C GLN A 17 8.65 11.31 -19.22
N ILE A 18 9.49 11.78 -18.35
CA ILE A 18 10.75 11.14 -17.99
C ILE A 18 10.50 10.36 -16.71
N ALA A 19 10.61 9.03 -16.79
CA ALA A 19 10.55 8.16 -15.63
C ALA A 19 11.94 7.69 -15.26
N MET A 20 12.31 7.81 -13.99
CA MET A 20 13.57 7.37 -13.43
C MET A 20 13.29 6.42 -12.27
N GLU A 21 13.95 5.27 -12.27
CA GLU A 21 13.93 4.29 -11.20
C GLU A 21 15.34 4.12 -10.65
N ILE A 22 15.48 4.18 -9.33
CA ILE A 22 16.71 3.92 -8.61
C ILE A 22 16.48 2.76 -7.66
N VAL A 23 17.25 1.69 -7.83
CA VAL A 23 17.18 0.52 -6.93
C VAL A 23 18.56 0.30 -6.32
N ALA A 24 18.61 0.27 -5.00
CA ALA A 24 19.84 0.05 -4.23
C ALA A 24 19.67 -1.12 -3.25
N ARG A 25 20.63 -2.05 -3.30
CA ARG A 25 20.81 -3.07 -2.26
C ARG A 25 21.92 -2.62 -1.32
N VAL A 26 21.54 -2.00 -0.22
CA VAL A 26 22.51 -1.46 0.76
C VAL A 26 23.30 -2.60 1.41
N ASN A 27 22.62 -3.72 1.67
CA ASN A 27 23.22 -4.96 2.14
C ASN A 27 22.29 -6.15 1.86
N LYS A 28 22.61 -7.35 2.38
CA LYS A 28 21.81 -8.57 2.19
C LYS A 28 20.39 -8.48 2.78
N LYS A 29 20.11 -7.50 3.64
CA LYS A 29 18.85 -7.35 4.37
C LYS A 29 18.02 -6.15 3.90
N TRP A 30 18.66 -5.08 3.38
CA TRP A 30 18.01 -3.83 3.04
C TRP A 30 17.95 -3.62 1.54
N HIS A 31 16.74 -3.35 1.05
CA HIS A 31 16.45 -2.90 -0.31
C HIS A 31 15.79 -1.53 -0.25
N ILE A 32 16.30 -0.60 -1.02
CA ILE A 32 15.73 0.73 -1.18
C ILE A 32 15.42 0.93 -2.66
N ALA A 33 14.23 1.39 -2.98
CA ALA A 33 13.82 1.75 -4.32
C ALA A 33 13.16 3.13 -4.32
N SER A 34 13.43 3.92 -5.33
CA SER A 34 12.81 5.24 -5.54
C SER A 34 12.42 5.38 -7.00
N ASP A 35 11.18 5.77 -7.23
CA ASP A 35 10.62 6.05 -8.55
C ASP A 35 10.27 7.54 -8.63
N ILE A 36 10.67 8.18 -9.72
CA ILE A 36 10.38 9.59 -9.98
C ILE A 36 9.84 9.70 -11.40
N VAL A 37 8.70 10.35 -11.55
CA VAL A 37 8.13 10.71 -12.86
C VAL A 37 8.09 12.22 -12.96
N TYR A 38 8.85 12.73 -13.89
CA TYR A 38 8.94 14.15 -14.20
C TYR A 38 8.29 14.46 -15.55
N ARG A 39 7.51 15.53 -15.60
CA ARG A 39 6.90 16.03 -16.82
C ARG A 39 7.61 17.31 -17.25
N GLU A 40 8.23 17.26 -18.41
CA GLU A 40 8.99 18.38 -18.98
C GLU A 40 8.09 19.60 -19.27
N ALA A 41 6.90 19.37 -19.82
CA ALA A 41 5.98 20.42 -20.19
C ALA A 41 5.53 21.36 -19.05
N SER A 42 5.41 20.83 -17.86
CA SER A 42 5.00 21.57 -16.67
C SER A 42 6.15 21.91 -15.73
N ASN A 43 7.35 21.39 -16.01
CA ASN A 43 8.53 21.47 -15.13
C ASN A 43 8.24 20.98 -13.71
N LEU A 44 7.47 19.90 -13.58
CA LEU A 44 6.97 19.42 -12.30
C LEU A 44 7.18 17.91 -12.13
N ILE A 45 7.41 17.51 -10.88
CA ILE A 45 7.38 16.10 -10.49
C ILE A 45 5.92 15.68 -10.33
N GLU A 46 5.49 14.71 -11.14
CA GLU A 46 4.12 14.18 -11.08
C GLU A 46 3.96 13.07 -10.07
N LYS A 47 4.97 12.21 -10.00
CA LYS A 47 4.97 11.08 -9.08
C LYS A 47 6.34 10.90 -8.48
N THR A 48 6.36 10.59 -7.21
CA THR A 48 7.56 10.07 -6.56
C THR A 48 7.15 8.99 -5.57
N SER A 49 7.94 7.94 -5.49
CA SER A 49 7.80 6.94 -4.45
C SER A 49 9.15 6.63 -3.85
N LEU A 50 9.15 6.32 -2.57
CA LEU A 50 10.30 5.82 -1.83
C LEU A 50 9.88 4.56 -1.11
N THR A 51 10.58 3.47 -1.36
CA THR A 51 10.33 2.18 -0.72
C THR A 51 11.59 1.71 -0.02
N ALA A 52 11.49 1.36 1.25
CA ALA A 52 12.54 0.70 2.01
C ALA A 52 12.01 -0.64 2.54
N ARG A 53 12.73 -1.72 2.27
CA ARG A 53 12.37 -3.08 2.67
C ARG A 53 13.49 -3.71 3.45
N TYR A 54 13.16 -4.24 4.60
CA TYR A 54 14.06 -5.05 5.42
C TYR A 54 13.56 -6.48 5.46
N ASN A 55 14.44 -7.41 5.14
CA ASN A 55 14.19 -8.85 5.24
C ASN A 55 15.46 -9.53 5.74
N ASP A 56 15.38 -10.25 6.84
CA ASP A 56 16.50 -10.99 7.39
C ASP A 56 16.27 -12.52 7.37
N ARG A 57 17.34 -13.26 7.70
CA ARG A 57 17.30 -14.73 7.77
C ARG A 57 16.33 -15.25 8.84
N ASN A 58 15.99 -14.44 9.84
CA ASN A 58 15.07 -14.77 10.91
C ASN A 58 13.62 -14.46 10.53
N LYS A 59 13.32 -14.32 9.22
CA LYS A 59 11.99 -14.01 8.67
C LYS A 59 11.37 -12.69 9.18
N ARG A 60 12.18 -11.76 9.68
CA ARG A 60 11.70 -10.42 10.05
C ARG A 60 11.51 -9.58 8.80
N LEU A 61 10.29 -9.13 8.58
CA LEU A 61 9.93 -8.27 7.45
C LEU A 61 9.51 -6.91 7.98
N LEU A 62 10.13 -5.85 7.47
CA LEU A 62 9.70 -4.47 7.68
C LEU A 62 9.65 -3.80 6.32
N ASN A 63 8.53 -3.23 5.97
CA ASN A 63 8.35 -2.51 4.73
C ASN A 63 7.84 -1.10 5.03
N PHE A 64 8.45 -0.14 4.41
CA PHE A 64 8.03 1.25 4.41
C PHE A 64 7.89 1.71 2.96
N THR A 65 6.79 2.35 2.62
CA THR A 65 6.60 2.99 1.31
C THR A 65 5.95 4.35 1.53
N TYR A 66 6.56 5.37 0.99
CA TYR A 66 5.97 6.70 0.86
C TYR A 66 5.69 6.96 -0.62
N ARG A 67 4.52 7.47 -0.95
CA ARG A 67 4.11 7.81 -2.31
C ARG A 67 3.50 9.19 -2.36
N TYR A 68 3.99 9.98 -3.28
CA TYR A 68 3.40 11.25 -3.67
C TYR A 68 2.95 11.16 -5.13
N THR A 69 1.73 11.60 -5.42
CA THR A 69 1.19 11.68 -6.77
C THR A 69 0.45 13.00 -6.93
N ARG A 70 0.89 13.82 -7.88
CA ARG A 70 0.17 14.99 -8.31
C ARG A 70 -0.85 14.55 -9.35
N ARG A 71 -2.13 14.72 -9.09
CA ARG A 71 -3.20 14.47 -10.05
C ARG A 71 -3.48 15.76 -10.79
N ALA A 72 -3.57 15.67 -12.13
CA ALA A 72 -4.10 16.75 -12.93
C ALA A 72 -5.53 17.07 -12.50
N ALA A 73 -5.84 18.36 -12.49
CA ALA A 73 -7.06 18.94 -12.04
C ALA A 73 -8.31 18.20 -12.52
N ARG A 74 -9.21 17.91 -11.61
CA ARG A 74 -10.62 17.61 -11.93
C ARG A 74 -11.35 18.92 -12.03
N GLN A 75 -12.16 19.07 -13.09
CA GLN A 75 -13.07 20.18 -13.18
C GLN A 75 -14.23 19.94 -12.21
N TYR A 76 -14.25 20.71 -11.13
CA TYR A 76 -15.35 20.77 -10.19
C TYR A 76 -15.91 22.18 -10.25
N ASP A 77 -17.20 22.31 -10.54
CA ASP A 77 -17.91 23.60 -10.65
C ASP A 77 -17.21 24.65 -11.55
N GLY A 78 -16.67 24.18 -12.68
CA GLY A 78 -15.99 25.06 -13.65
C GLY A 78 -14.57 25.47 -13.28
N GLN A 79 -14.05 25.06 -12.10
CA GLN A 79 -12.68 25.31 -11.68
C GLN A 79 -11.83 24.04 -11.75
N LEU A 80 -10.61 24.18 -12.22
CA LEU A 80 -9.61 23.11 -12.22
C LEU A 80 -8.97 23.02 -10.82
N VAL A 81 -9.33 22.01 -10.05
CA VAL A 81 -8.74 21.75 -8.73
C VAL A 81 -7.61 20.75 -8.88
N GLU A 82 -6.37 21.19 -8.70
CA GLU A 82 -5.23 20.30 -8.59
C GLU A 82 -5.23 19.62 -7.23
N GLN A 83 -5.32 18.30 -7.21
CA GLN A 83 -5.25 17.52 -5.98
C GLN A 83 -4.00 16.65 -5.99
N SER A 84 -3.10 16.87 -5.06
CA SER A 84 -2.00 15.96 -4.79
C SER A 84 -2.43 14.90 -3.78
N ILE A 85 -1.87 13.70 -3.90
CA ILE A 85 -2.10 12.60 -2.95
C ILE A 85 -0.75 12.20 -2.36
N SER A 86 -0.68 12.26 -1.05
CA SER A 86 0.48 11.86 -0.25
C SER A 86 0.08 10.73 0.69
N GLN A 87 0.72 9.58 0.55
CA GLN A 87 0.37 8.37 1.30
C GLN A 87 1.62 7.69 1.84
N SER A 88 1.52 7.12 3.05
CA SER A 88 2.51 6.20 3.58
C SER A 88 1.90 4.83 3.86
N ASN A 89 2.71 3.80 3.69
CA ASN A 89 2.37 2.42 4.03
C ASN A 89 3.53 1.82 4.81
N ILE A 90 3.26 1.38 6.02
CA ILE A 90 4.20 0.67 6.87
C ILE A 90 3.62 -0.72 7.11
N SER A 91 4.40 -1.77 6.91
CA SER A 91 3.96 -3.13 7.26
C SER A 91 5.11 -3.93 7.88
N ALA A 92 4.75 -4.86 8.74
CA ALA A 92 5.70 -5.67 9.49
C ALA A 92 5.19 -7.11 9.69
N PHE A 93 6.14 -8.04 9.64
CA PHE A 93 6.02 -9.40 10.14
C PHE A 93 7.21 -9.65 11.05
N LEU A 94 6.95 -9.90 12.33
CA LEU A 94 7.96 -10.01 13.36
C LEU A 94 7.78 -11.32 14.16
N PRO A 95 8.64 -12.31 13.96
CA PRO A 95 8.72 -13.46 14.87
C PRO A 95 9.11 -12.99 16.28
N ILE A 96 8.27 -13.29 17.26
CA ILE A 96 8.51 -13.00 18.68
C ILE A 96 9.15 -14.20 19.36
N SER A 97 8.70 -15.39 18.98
CA SER A 97 9.27 -16.68 19.40
C SER A 97 9.20 -17.67 18.24
N ASP A 98 9.62 -18.90 18.45
CA ASP A 98 9.61 -19.94 17.43
C ASP A 98 8.20 -20.20 16.86
N ASP A 99 7.17 -20.08 17.70
CA ASP A 99 5.79 -20.35 17.33
C ASP A 99 4.94 -19.09 17.14
N PHE A 100 5.34 -17.92 17.69
CA PHE A 100 4.52 -16.71 17.70
C PHE A 100 5.09 -15.61 16.83
N ASN A 101 4.24 -15.08 15.96
CA ASN A 101 4.55 -13.96 15.08
C ASN A 101 3.57 -12.80 15.31
N LEU A 102 4.08 -11.58 15.23
CA LEU A 102 3.29 -10.36 15.18
C LEU A 102 3.20 -9.89 13.73
N VAL A 103 2.00 -9.51 13.31
CA VAL A 103 1.72 -8.96 11.98
C VAL A 103 1.05 -7.60 12.11
N GLY A 104 1.38 -6.69 11.19
CA GLY A 104 0.74 -5.39 11.21
C GLY A 104 0.95 -4.61 9.93
N ARG A 105 0.01 -3.71 9.67
CA ARG A 105 0.06 -2.73 8.58
C ARG A 105 -0.65 -1.45 8.99
N TRP A 106 -0.08 -0.34 8.58
CA TRP A 106 -0.66 0.98 8.68
C TRP A 106 -0.48 1.72 7.36
N ASN A 107 -1.59 2.09 6.73
CA ASN A 107 -1.65 2.82 5.47
C ASN A 107 -2.47 4.09 5.68
N HIS A 108 -1.80 5.24 5.54
CA HIS A 108 -2.34 6.56 5.83
C HIS A 108 -2.27 7.48 4.61
N ASP A 109 -3.34 8.23 4.41
CA ASP A 109 -3.46 9.29 3.40
C ASP A 109 -3.33 10.65 4.09
N PHE A 110 -2.16 11.28 3.96
CA PHE A 110 -1.88 12.59 4.56
C PHE A 110 -2.64 13.75 3.90
N THR A 111 -3.04 13.57 2.64
CA THR A 111 -3.78 14.62 1.93
C THR A 111 -5.18 14.83 2.51
N ASN A 112 -5.82 13.74 2.88
CA ASN A 112 -7.17 13.76 3.42
C ASN A 112 -7.20 13.46 4.93
N ASP A 113 -6.05 13.37 5.59
CA ASP A 113 -5.87 13.05 7.01
C ASP A 113 -6.72 11.84 7.45
N ARG A 114 -6.55 10.73 6.75
CA ARG A 114 -7.35 9.53 7.00
C ARG A 114 -6.56 8.24 6.88
N GLU A 115 -6.95 7.27 7.69
CA GLU A 115 -6.44 5.91 7.62
C GLU A 115 -7.16 5.14 6.50
N LEU A 116 -6.41 4.64 5.53
CA LEU A 116 -6.96 3.83 4.43
C LEU A 116 -7.15 2.38 4.86
N GLU A 117 -6.16 1.85 5.54
CA GLU A 117 -6.17 0.48 6.05
C GLU A 117 -5.20 0.35 7.22
N VAL A 118 -5.69 -0.17 8.32
CA VAL A 118 -4.88 -0.52 9.49
C VAL A 118 -5.25 -1.93 9.91
N PHE A 119 -4.27 -2.77 10.12
CA PHE A 119 -4.48 -4.03 10.81
C PHE A 119 -3.31 -4.38 11.72
N ALA A 120 -3.61 -5.11 12.77
CA ALA A 120 -2.63 -5.72 13.66
C ALA A 120 -3.14 -7.06 14.15
N GLY A 121 -2.25 -8.01 14.34
CA GLY A 121 -2.63 -9.36 14.74
C GLY A 121 -1.47 -10.22 15.18
N PHE A 122 -1.84 -11.40 15.62
CA PHE A 122 -0.92 -12.45 16.04
C PHE A 122 -1.12 -13.69 15.18
N GLU A 123 -0.05 -14.35 14.89
CA GLU A 123 -0.04 -15.66 14.25
C GLU A 123 0.68 -16.64 15.16
N TYR A 124 0.03 -17.74 15.48
CA TYR A 124 0.63 -18.91 16.10
C TYR A 124 0.84 -19.97 15.03
N ASN A 125 2.04 -20.53 14.95
CA ASN A 125 2.42 -21.45 13.91
C ASN A 125 3.32 -22.55 14.48
N ASN A 126 2.80 -23.78 14.56
CA ASN A 126 3.59 -24.95 14.96
C ASN A 126 3.65 -25.99 13.84
N CYS A 127 4.17 -27.19 14.16
CA CYS A 127 4.30 -28.29 13.20
C CYS A 127 3.00 -28.67 12.49
N CYS A 128 1.86 -28.62 13.16
CA CYS A 128 0.64 -29.29 12.77
C CYS A 128 -0.51 -28.36 12.42
N TRP A 129 -0.55 -27.15 12.97
CA TRP A 129 -1.58 -26.18 12.71
C TRP A 129 -1.07 -24.73 12.84
N ARG A 130 -1.80 -23.82 12.25
CA ARG A 130 -1.58 -22.38 12.31
C ARG A 130 -2.89 -21.70 12.71
N ALA A 131 -2.80 -20.72 13.60
CA ALA A 131 -3.93 -19.85 13.92
C ALA A 131 -3.52 -18.40 13.77
N SER A 132 -4.36 -17.59 13.13
CA SER A 132 -4.13 -16.17 12.96
C SER A 132 -5.35 -15.40 13.47
N LEU A 133 -5.12 -14.38 14.30
CA LEU A 133 -6.13 -13.44 14.76
C LEU A 133 -5.70 -12.03 14.38
N VAL A 134 -6.51 -11.35 13.58
CA VAL A 134 -6.21 -10.01 13.05
C VAL A 134 -7.40 -9.08 13.33
N ALA A 135 -7.13 -7.98 14.05
CA ALA A 135 -8.03 -6.84 14.14
C ALA A 135 -7.74 -5.88 12.97
N PHE A 136 -8.77 -5.39 12.31
CA PHE A 136 -8.59 -4.51 11.15
C PHE A 136 -9.59 -3.36 11.12
N ARG A 137 -9.15 -2.27 10.50
CA ARG A 137 -9.96 -1.14 10.08
C ARG A 137 -9.62 -0.80 8.63
N SER A 138 -10.60 -0.72 7.75
CA SER A 138 -10.37 -0.38 6.35
C SER A 138 -11.49 0.49 5.79
N LEU A 139 -11.11 1.45 4.94
CA LEU A 139 -12.04 2.21 4.12
C LEU A 139 -12.37 1.42 2.85
N ARG A 140 -13.64 1.46 2.43
CA ARG A 140 -14.05 0.83 1.17
C ARG A 140 -13.42 1.57 -0.01
N ARG A 141 -12.75 0.82 -0.86
CA ARG A 141 -12.07 1.36 -2.04
C ARG A 141 -13.05 1.94 -3.07
N ASP A 142 -14.24 1.37 -3.16
CA ASP A 142 -15.28 1.79 -4.12
C ASP A 142 -15.85 3.18 -3.79
N ASP A 143 -15.98 3.50 -2.50
CA ASP A 143 -16.51 4.78 -2.03
C ASP A 143 -15.49 5.93 -2.26
N GLN A 144 -14.19 5.62 -2.32
CA GLN A 144 -13.14 6.61 -2.54
C GLN A 144 -13.14 7.22 -3.94
N LEU A 145 -13.59 6.45 -4.94
CA LEU A 145 -13.58 6.88 -6.34
C LEU A 145 -14.82 7.68 -6.73
N LEU A 146 -15.94 7.41 -6.07
CA LEU A 146 -17.24 7.96 -6.45
C LEU A 146 -17.65 9.19 -5.64
N PHE A 147 -17.23 9.28 -4.37
CA PHE A 147 -17.68 10.36 -3.47
C PHE A 147 -16.54 10.84 -2.58
N PRO A 148 -15.68 11.78 -3.05
CA PRO A 148 -14.55 12.29 -2.24
C PRO A 148 -14.99 13.08 -1.00
N GLU A 149 -16.19 13.62 -0.97
CA GLU A 149 -16.70 14.43 0.15
C GLU A 149 -17.61 13.66 1.15
N LYS A 150 -17.95 12.41 0.84
CA LYS A 150 -18.77 11.62 1.74
C LYS A 150 -17.93 11.09 2.90
N GLU A 151 -18.44 11.23 4.13
CA GLU A 151 -17.89 10.53 5.28
C GLU A 151 -17.81 9.03 4.98
N LEU A 152 -16.62 8.57 4.66
CA LEU A 152 -16.36 7.18 4.33
C LEU A 152 -16.44 6.35 5.60
N ASN A 153 -17.48 5.55 5.73
CA ASN A 153 -17.63 4.65 6.86
C ASN A 153 -16.51 3.61 6.87
N ALA A 154 -15.61 3.72 7.83
CA ALA A 154 -14.58 2.73 8.07
C ALA A 154 -15.22 1.42 8.54
N ARG A 155 -14.83 0.33 7.94
CA ARG A 155 -15.24 -1.01 8.36
C ARG A 155 -14.22 -1.55 9.36
N ASN A 156 -14.66 -1.76 10.60
CA ASN A 156 -13.86 -2.39 11.65
C ASN A 156 -14.26 -3.85 11.80
N GLY A 157 -13.33 -4.69 12.21
CA GLY A 157 -13.63 -6.09 12.47
C GLY A 157 -12.44 -6.88 12.97
N PHE A 158 -12.76 -8.13 13.30
CA PHE A 158 -11.76 -9.15 13.59
C PHE A 158 -11.86 -10.25 12.54
N ALA A 159 -10.73 -10.78 12.16
CA ALA A 159 -10.65 -11.94 11.29
C ALA A 159 -9.83 -13.02 12.00
N PHE A 160 -10.38 -14.23 12.05
CA PHE A 160 -9.75 -15.39 12.66
C PHE A 160 -9.65 -16.51 11.63
N LYS A 161 -8.53 -17.18 11.62
CA LYS A 161 -8.26 -18.35 10.77
C LYS A 161 -7.59 -19.42 11.60
N ILE A 162 -8.02 -20.68 11.41
CA ILE A 162 -7.28 -21.88 11.80
C ILE A 162 -7.02 -22.69 10.56
N GLU A 163 -5.82 -23.16 10.41
CA GLU A 163 -5.37 -24.01 9.31
C GLU A 163 -4.65 -25.22 9.88
N PHE A 164 -5.05 -26.41 9.44
CA PHE A 164 -4.36 -27.65 9.74
C PHE A 164 -3.39 -27.97 8.61
N LYS A 165 -2.11 -28.03 8.91
CA LYS A 165 -1.08 -28.34 7.94
C LYS A 165 -1.28 -29.77 7.42
N GLY A 166 -1.28 -29.92 6.09
CA GLY A 166 -1.51 -31.23 5.46
C GLY A 166 -2.94 -31.51 4.99
N LEU A 167 -3.94 -30.69 5.38
CA LEU A 167 -5.32 -30.85 4.88
C LEU A 167 -5.68 -29.94 3.70
N GLY A 168 -4.76 -29.05 3.31
CA GLY A 168 -4.92 -28.12 2.21
C GLY A 168 -6.01 -27.06 2.45
N GLY A 169 -5.65 -25.79 2.39
CA GLY A 169 -6.61 -24.70 2.63
C GLY A 169 -5.97 -23.36 2.33
N ASN A 170 -5.65 -23.08 1.08
CA ASN A 170 -5.14 -21.78 0.67
C ASN A 170 -6.28 -20.84 0.25
N GLY A 171 -6.22 -19.56 0.65
CA GLY A 171 -7.03 -18.51 0.08
C GLY A 171 -8.13 -17.94 0.98
N GLY A 172 -8.02 -18.05 2.28
CA GLY A 172 -8.93 -17.38 3.22
C GLY A 172 -8.75 -15.86 3.21
N ARG A 173 -9.73 -15.14 3.78
CA ARG A 173 -9.71 -13.67 3.92
C ARG A 173 -8.48 -13.15 4.67
N VAL A 174 -8.03 -13.89 5.70
CA VAL A 174 -6.82 -13.54 6.48
C VAL A 174 -5.59 -13.65 5.61
N ASP A 175 -5.45 -14.73 4.82
CA ASP A 175 -4.31 -14.91 3.92
C ASP A 175 -4.24 -13.80 2.87
N THR A 176 -5.39 -13.46 2.27
CA THR A 176 -5.47 -12.36 1.31
C THR A 176 -5.05 -11.03 1.95
N MET A 177 -5.46 -10.78 3.18
CA MET A 177 -5.12 -9.57 3.91
C MET A 177 -3.62 -9.51 4.22
N LEU A 178 -3.03 -10.60 4.71
CA LEU A 178 -1.61 -10.67 5.06
C LEU A 178 -0.71 -10.63 3.82
N ASN A 179 -1.02 -11.42 2.79
CA ASN A 179 -0.25 -11.46 1.54
C ASN A 179 -0.29 -10.14 0.77
N ASN A 180 -1.44 -9.48 0.70
CA ASN A 180 -1.57 -8.19 0.05
C ASN A 180 -1.08 -7.03 0.93
N GLY A 181 -1.10 -7.22 2.25
CA GLY A 181 -0.74 -6.20 3.22
C GLY A 181 0.73 -6.11 3.54
N ILE A 182 1.43 -7.24 3.58
CA ILE A 182 2.82 -7.34 3.99
C ILE A 182 3.64 -7.92 2.85
N PHE A 183 4.42 -7.08 2.18
CA PHE A 183 5.28 -7.56 1.09
C PHE A 183 6.32 -8.55 1.61
N GLY A 184 6.44 -9.70 0.93
CA GLY A 184 7.33 -10.78 1.32
C GLY A 184 6.75 -11.72 2.40
N TYR A 185 5.50 -11.49 2.83
CA TYR A 185 4.76 -12.46 3.61
C TYR A 185 4.36 -13.62 2.68
N GLU A 186 5.27 -14.54 2.53
CA GLU A 186 4.97 -15.79 1.86
C GLU A 186 4.46 -16.77 2.91
N HIS A 187 3.37 -17.42 2.57
CA HIS A 187 2.90 -18.59 3.30
C HIS A 187 4.00 -19.64 3.18
N ASN A 188 4.86 -19.69 4.18
CA ASN A 188 5.99 -20.61 4.21
C ASN A 188 5.45 -22.00 4.55
N ASP A 189 4.86 -22.66 3.55
CA ASP A 189 4.52 -24.07 3.58
C ASP A 189 5.74 -24.96 3.22
N ASN A 190 6.93 -24.48 3.53
CA ASN A 190 8.11 -25.32 3.42
C ASN A 190 8.10 -26.32 4.59
N PHE A 191 7.56 -27.48 4.28
CA PHE A 191 7.79 -28.73 4.99
C PHE A 191 9.23 -29.22 4.73
#